data_9ef12abe4bdb4ee41ff4658994e2cbf5
#
_entry.id   9ef12abe4bdb4ee41ff4658994e2cbf5
#
_cell.length_a   1.000
_cell.length_b   1.000
_cell.length_c   1.000
_cell.angle_alpha   90.00
_cell.angle_beta   90.00
_cell.angle_gamma   90.00
#
_symmetry.space_group_name_H-M   'P 1'
#
loop_
_entity.id
_entity.type
_entity.pdbx_description
1 polymer ?
#
loop_
_entity_poly.entity_id
_entity_poly.type
_entity_poly.pdbx_seq_one_letter_code
_entity_poly.pdbx_strand_id
1 'polypeptide(L)'
;RTKSIRDARVRAMSDAAKLDRHWHILRISSDDLPGKHLLNGAVQESEAEASIDDHSFKAAVAVYLRLKGNDRPPTFEAAVRRSCGYLIDCCGMKDLKDYVRSDATKFRDHLFAKGLNGASVARIFGTVRAVINLALSEFGLAIVNPFSNVYFDHSVGVKKRLPIKHEDIKQVQAECYKADDEKRWLIALIADTGMRLAEGAGLLRSDFIEQDGILCVNIRPHPWRSLKTASSTRSIPLVGSAKWAAERILAQPDGSKFAFPNYNHGQPTNANSASAALNKWLKVKIGPDYTIHSFRHSM
;
A
#
# COMPACT_ATOMS: atom_id res chain seq x y z
N ARG A 1 -38.77 14.59 20.77
CA ARG A 1 -37.61 13.75 21.08
C ARG A 1 -37.65 12.53 20.18
N THR A 2 -36.62 12.31 19.35
CA THR A 2 -36.53 11.11 18.51
C THR A 2 -36.12 9.92 19.35
N LYS A 3 -36.86 8.79 19.21
CA LYS A 3 -36.56 7.53 19.90
C LYS A 3 -35.51 6.67 19.17
N SER A 4 -35.12 7.02 17.93
CA SER A 4 -34.18 6.28 17.11
C SER A 4 -32.94 7.10 16.78
N ILE A 5 -31.75 6.52 16.97
CA ILE A 5 -30.44 7.11 16.60
C ILE A 5 -30.38 7.34 15.08
N ARG A 6 -31.00 6.47 14.29
CA ARG A 6 -31.06 6.60 12.84
C ARG A 6 -31.82 7.86 12.39
N ASP A 7 -32.99 8.10 13.00
CA ASP A 7 -33.81 9.27 12.70
C ASP A 7 -33.14 10.56 13.18
N ALA A 8 -32.43 10.50 14.31
CA ALA A 8 -31.63 11.63 14.79
C ALA A 8 -30.52 12.01 13.83
N ARG A 9 -29.79 11.01 13.24
CA ARG A 9 -28.76 11.25 12.23
C ARG A 9 -29.33 11.85 10.93
N VAL A 10 -30.45 11.33 10.45
CA VAL A 10 -31.11 11.84 9.24
C VAL A 10 -31.55 13.30 9.43
N ARG A 11 -32.12 13.64 10.59
CA ARG A 11 -32.48 15.02 10.91
C ARG A 11 -31.28 15.93 11.02
N ALA A 12 -30.21 15.50 11.71
CA ALA A 12 -28.98 16.27 11.82
C ALA A 12 -28.34 16.56 10.44
N MET A 13 -28.31 15.59 9.53
CA MET A 13 -27.83 15.78 8.15
C MET A 13 -28.72 16.75 7.35
N SER A 14 -30.05 16.66 7.52
CA SER A 14 -30.99 17.58 6.88
C SER A 14 -30.83 19.01 7.40
N ASP A 15 -30.68 19.19 8.70
CA ASP A 15 -30.52 20.50 9.32
C ASP A 15 -29.16 21.12 9.01
N ALA A 16 -28.07 20.31 8.94
CA ALA A 16 -26.76 20.76 8.46
C ALA A 16 -26.84 21.26 7.01
N ALA A 17 -27.50 20.53 6.13
CA ALA A 17 -27.68 20.95 4.73
C ALA A 17 -28.54 22.22 4.56
N LYS A 18 -29.48 22.47 5.48
CA LYS A 18 -30.25 23.74 5.50
C LYS A 18 -29.37 24.88 5.98
N LEU A 19 -28.56 24.65 7.01
CA LEU A 19 -27.64 25.65 7.53
C LEU A 19 -26.60 26.05 6.47
N ASP A 20 -26.01 25.07 5.77
CA ASP A 20 -25.05 25.33 4.69
C ASP A 20 -25.65 26.15 3.56
N ARG A 21 -26.91 25.86 3.15
CA ARG A 21 -27.64 26.67 2.17
C ARG A 21 -27.90 28.09 2.69
N HIS A 22 -28.27 28.22 3.95
CA HIS A 22 -28.49 29.54 4.57
C HIS A 22 -27.22 30.38 4.62
N TRP A 23 -26.10 29.77 5.04
CA TRP A 23 -24.79 30.43 5.03
C TRP A 23 -24.32 30.77 3.61
N HIS A 24 -24.62 29.93 2.64
CA HIS A 24 -24.30 30.22 1.23
C HIS A 24 -25.08 31.45 0.72
N ILE A 25 -26.38 31.55 1.03
CA ILE A 25 -27.20 32.70 0.68
C ILE A 25 -26.70 33.98 1.40
N LEU A 26 -26.36 33.89 2.67
CA LEU A 26 -25.81 35.02 3.40
C LEU A 26 -24.46 35.51 2.83
N ARG A 27 -23.59 34.59 2.39
CA ARG A 27 -22.34 34.96 1.75
C ARG A 27 -22.53 35.65 0.41
N ILE A 28 -23.57 35.27 -0.35
CA ILE A 28 -23.88 35.89 -1.64
C ILE A 28 -24.56 37.24 -1.46
N SER A 29 -25.42 37.39 -0.46
CA SER A 29 -26.22 38.61 -0.24
C SER A 29 -25.51 39.69 0.59
N SER A 30 -24.41 39.37 1.28
CA SER A 30 -23.66 40.31 2.08
C SER A 30 -22.70 41.14 1.22
N ASP A 31 -23.00 42.42 1.03
CA ASP A 31 -22.16 43.38 0.31
C ASP A 31 -20.87 43.76 1.04
N ASP A 32 -20.73 43.39 2.31
CA ASP A 32 -19.68 43.86 3.20
C ASP A 32 -18.85 42.75 3.85
N LEU A 33 -18.41 41.76 3.05
CA LEU A 33 -17.51 40.71 3.52
C LEU A 33 -16.06 41.19 3.50
N PRO A 34 -15.30 41.10 4.63
CA PRO A 34 -13.87 41.34 4.67
C PRO A 34 -13.18 40.36 3.66
N GLY A 35 -12.46 40.92 2.69
CA GLY A 35 -11.80 40.12 1.66
C GLY A 35 -12.53 39.99 0.33
N LYS A 36 -13.73 40.61 0.16
CA LYS A 36 -14.44 40.59 -1.14
C LYS A 36 -13.61 41.20 -2.29
N HIS A 37 -12.73 42.16 -1.97
CA HIS A 37 -11.77 42.72 -2.92
C HIS A 37 -10.72 41.69 -3.40
N LEU A 38 -10.44 40.63 -2.62
CA LEU A 38 -9.55 39.53 -3.02
C LEU A 38 -10.25 38.57 -3.99
N LEU A 39 -11.57 38.53 -4.00
CA LEU A 39 -12.35 37.72 -4.95
C LEU A 39 -12.57 38.47 -6.27
N ASN A 40 -12.52 39.81 -6.26
CA ASN A 40 -12.69 40.64 -7.45
C ASN A 40 -11.36 41.13 -8.08
N GLY A 41 -10.25 40.84 -7.43
CA GLY A 41 -8.92 41.24 -7.88
C GLY A 41 -8.15 40.03 -8.41
N ALA A 42 -8.36 39.68 -9.64
CA ALA A 42 -7.44 39.02 -10.57
C ALA A 42 -8.21 38.21 -11.62
N VAL A 43 -9.12 38.84 -12.31
CA VAL A 43 -9.28 38.48 -13.73
C VAL A 43 -8.38 39.45 -14.50
N GLN A 44 -7.08 39.33 -14.36
CA GLN A 44 -6.20 39.60 -15.47
C GLN A 44 -6.34 38.39 -16.38
N GLU A 45 -7.04 38.65 -17.47
CA GLU A 45 -6.98 37.83 -18.67
C GLU A 45 -5.50 37.72 -19.09
N SER A 46 -4.79 36.73 -18.59
CA SER A 46 -3.73 36.12 -19.36
C SER A 46 -4.46 35.32 -20.43
N GLU A 47 -4.31 35.71 -21.69
CA GLU A 47 -4.53 34.84 -22.82
C GLU A 47 -3.63 33.60 -22.67
N ALA A 48 -4.03 32.68 -21.82
CA ALA A 48 -3.61 31.30 -21.80
C ALA A 48 -4.74 30.55 -22.52
N GLU A 49 -4.37 29.98 -23.65
CA GLU A 49 -5.14 29.06 -24.50
C GLU A 49 -6.29 28.41 -23.75
N ALA A 50 -7.51 28.58 -24.29
CA ALA A 50 -8.71 27.90 -23.81
C ALA A 50 -8.37 26.42 -23.65
N SER A 51 -8.05 26.00 -22.44
CA SER A 51 -7.95 24.61 -22.10
C SER A 51 -9.37 24.07 -22.28
N ILE A 52 -9.60 23.33 -23.36
CA ILE A 52 -10.71 22.40 -23.47
C ILE A 52 -10.69 21.65 -22.14
N ASP A 53 -11.77 21.75 -21.35
CA ASP A 53 -11.90 21.02 -20.07
C ASP A 53 -11.69 19.54 -20.35
N ASP A 54 -10.45 19.08 -20.17
CA ASP A 54 -10.06 17.68 -20.43
C ASP A 54 -10.59 16.81 -19.28
N HIS A 55 -11.80 16.29 -19.46
CA HIS A 55 -12.43 15.34 -18.53
C HIS A 55 -12.11 13.89 -18.88
N SER A 56 -11.06 13.64 -19.66
CA SER A 56 -10.63 12.30 -20.03
C SER A 56 -10.17 11.50 -18.80
N PHE A 57 -10.24 10.19 -18.90
CA PHE A 57 -9.70 9.30 -17.87
C PHE A 57 -8.19 9.51 -17.67
N LYS A 58 -7.45 9.95 -18.70
CA LYS A 58 -6.05 10.31 -18.60
C LYS A 58 -5.85 11.51 -17.68
N ALA A 59 -6.66 12.57 -17.86
CA ALA A 59 -6.65 13.74 -16.98
C ALA A 59 -7.02 13.36 -15.54
N ALA A 60 -8.01 12.47 -15.36
CA ALA A 60 -8.38 11.94 -14.04
C ALA A 60 -7.21 11.27 -13.32
N VAL A 61 -6.44 10.43 -14.03
CA VAL A 61 -5.25 9.78 -13.48
C VAL A 61 -4.19 10.81 -13.11
N ALA A 62 -3.97 11.82 -13.94
CA ALA A 62 -2.99 12.88 -13.67
C ALA A 62 -3.36 13.68 -12.41
N VAL A 63 -4.63 14.09 -12.28
CA VAL A 63 -5.14 14.81 -11.09
C VAL A 63 -5.01 13.94 -9.85
N TYR A 64 -5.38 12.66 -9.93
CA TYR A 64 -5.25 11.74 -8.80
C TYR A 64 -3.80 11.60 -8.34
N LEU A 65 -2.85 11.43 -9.26
CA LEU A 65 -1.44 11.30 -8.94
C LEU A 65 -0.87 12.60 -8.37
N ARG A 66 -1.27 13.76 -8.90
CA ARG A 66 -0.87 15.07 -8.38
C ARG A 66 -1.33 15.26 -6.93
N LEU A 67 -2.59 14.92 -6.61
CA LEU A 67 -3.18 15.20 -5.29
C LEU A 67 -2.89 14.10 -4.25
N LYS A 68 -2.76 12.85 -4.67
CA LYS A 68 -2.57 11.70 -3.76
C LYS A 68 -1.19 11.06 -3.83
N GLY A 69 -0.35 11.48 -4.79
CA GLY A 69 0.99 10.95 -5.02
C GLY A 69 2.08 11.65 -4.22
N ASN A 70 1.83 12.86 -3.70
CA ASN A 70 2.79 13.59 -2.89
C ASN A 70 3.22 12.74 -1.68
N ASP A 71 4.51 12.71 -1.41
CA ASP A 71 5.14 11.95 -0.32
C ASP A 71 4.89 10.41 -0.38
N ARG A 72 4.44 9.90 -1.53
CA ARG A 72 4.26 8.46 -1.75
C ARG A 72 5.47 7.85 -2.47
N PRO A 73 5.80 6.59 -2.14
CA PRO A 73 6.88 5.91 -2.84
C PRO A 73 6.53 5.70 -4.33
N PRO A 74 7.53 5.62 -5.24
CA PRO A 74 7.32 5.41 -6.69
C PRO A 74 6.45 4.20 -7.03
N THR A 75 6.42 3.21 -6.15
CA THR A 75 5.55 2.02 -6.28
C THR A 75 4.06 2.35 -6.23
N PHE A 76 3.67 3.46 -5.58
CA PHE A 76 2.28 3.91 -5.55
C PHE A 76 1.83 4.36 -6.94
N GLU A 77 2.57 5.24 -7.58
CA GLU A 77 2.29 5.71 -8.94
C GLU A 77 2.25 4.54 -9.94
N ALA A 78 3.26 3.65 -9.89
CA ALA A 78 3.30 2.46 -10.73
C ALA A 78 2.08 1.56 -10.53
N ALA A 79 1.58 1.42 -9.30
CA ALA A 79 0.37 0.64 -9.00
C ALA A 79 -0.91 1.30 -9.55
N VAL A 80 -1.03 2.63 -9.42
CA VAL A 80 -2.15 3.40 -9.97
C VAL A 80 -2.16 3.29 -11.49
N ARG A 81 -1.03 3.60 -12.15
CA ARG A 81 -0.92 3.53 -13.61
C ARG A 81 -1.23 2.13 -14.15
N ARG A 82 -0.76 1.08 -13.49
CA ARG A 82 -1.05 -0.30 -13.86
C ARG A 82 -2.54 -0.63 -13.74
N SER A 83 -3.17 -0.23 -12.63
CA SER A 83 -4.60 -0.48 -12.42
C SER A 83 -5.47 0.24 -13.44
N CYS A 84 -5.13 1.50 -13.74
CA CYS A 84 -5.81 2.30 -14.76
C CYS A 84 -5.50 1.80 -16.18
N GLY A 85 -4.29 1.31 -16.43
CA GLY A 85 -3.90 0.69 -17.70
C GLY A 85 -4.79 -0.50 -18.06
N TYR A 86 -5.11 -1.37 -17.11
CA TYR A 86 -6.05 -2.48 -17.35
C TYR A 86 -7.44 -2.00 -17.81
N LEU A 87 -7.91 -0.86 -17.29
CA LEU A 87 -9.19 -0.29 -17.75
C LEU A 87 -9.08 0.23 -19.18
N ILE A 88 -8.01 0.97 -19.48
CA ILE A 88 -7.76 1.51 -20.81
C ILE A 88 -7.64 0.37 -21.83
N ASP A 89 -6.90 -0.68 -21.52
CA ASP A 89 -6.73 -1.86 -22.39
C ASP A 89 -8.07 -2.56 -22.69
N CYS A 90 -8.98 -2.58 -21.71
CA CYS A 90 -10.27 -3.25 -21.82
C CYS A 90 -11.36 -2.42 -22.51
N CYS A 91 -11.45 -1.13 -22.14
CA CYS A 91 -12.59 -0.27 -22.48
C CYS A 91 -12.20 0.92 -23.36
N GLY A 92 -10.91 1.10 -23.63
CA GLY A 92 -10.38 2.27 -24.34
C GLY A 92 -10.24 3.50 -23.44
N MET A 93 -9.57 4.51 -23.98
CA MET A 93 -9.49 5.83 -23.37
C MET A 93 -10.77 6.58 -23.70
N LYS A 94 -11.51 7.03 -22.68
CA LYS A 94 -12.79 7.74 -22.83
C LYS A 94 -12.81 8.96 -21.90
N ASP A 95 -13.73 9.87 -22.14
CA ASP A 95 -14.14 10.86 -21.15
C ASP A 95 -14.88 10.18 -20.00
N LEU A 96 -14.80 10.77 -18.80
CA LEU A 96 -15.43 10.19 -17.60
C LEU A 96 -16.95 10.00 -17.76
N LYS A 97 -17.61 10.90 -18.51
CA LYS A 97 -19.05 10.85 -18.80
C LYS A 97 -19.45 9.69 -19.73
N ASP A 98 -18.51 9.18 -20.52
CA ASP A 98 -18.76 8.16 -21.55
C ASP A 98 -18.53 6.74 -21.05
N TYR A 99 -18.03 6.59 -19.84
CA TYR A 99 -18.00 5.28 -19.19
C TYR A 99 -19.36 4.92 -18.65
N VAL A 100 -19.80 3.70 -18.96
CA VAL A 100 -21.13 3.18 -18.57
C VAL A 100 -21.00 1.90 -17.74
N ARG A 101 -22.11 1.47 -17.14
CA ARG A 101 -22.12 0.26 -16.30
C ARG A 101 -21.66 -1.01 -17.03
N SER A 102 -21.96 -1.12 -18.33
CA SER A 102 -21.48 -2.25 -19.14
C SER A 102 -19.95 -2.27 -19.29
N ASP A 103 -19.27 -1.12 -19.31
CA ASP A 103 -17.81 -1.07 -19.28
C ASP A 103 -17.28 -1.65 -17.96
N ALA A 104 -17.93 -1.34 -16.86
CA ALA A 104 -17.50 -1.83 -15.54
C ALA A 104 -17.67 -3.36 -15.40
N THR A 105 -18.75 -3.92 -15.93
CA THR A 105 -18.95 -5.39 -15.96
C THR A 105 -17.98 -6.07 -16.92
N LYS A 106 -17.78 -5.51 -18.11
CA LYS A 106 -16.78 -5.97 -19.09
C LYS A 106 -15.37 -5.94 -18.48
N PHE A 107 -15.02 -4.88 -17.77
CA PHE A 107 -13.73 -4.75 -17.11
C PHE A 107 -13.53 -5.81 -16.02
N ARG A 108 -14.54 -6.09 -15.21
CA ARG A 108 -14.53 -7.20 -14.24
C ARG A 108 -14.19 -8.53 -14.91
N ASP A 109 -14.94 -8.86 -15.95
CA ASP A 109 -14.81 -10.14 -16.65
C ASP A 109 -13.46 -10.24 -17.35
N HIS A 110 -12.95 -9.16 -17.92
CA HIS A 110 -11.61 -9.07 -18.49
C HIS A 110 -10.50 -9.34 -17.45
N LEU A 111 -10.62 -8.81 -16.23
CA LEU A 111 -9.64 -9.06 -15.18
C LEU A 111 -9.62 -10.54 -14.75
N PHE A 112 -10.78 -11.17 -14.63
CA PHE A 112 -10.87 -12.61 -14.35
C PHE A 112 -10.35 -13.46 -15.50
N ALA A 113 -10.64 -13.10 -16.75
CA ALA A 113 -10.11 -13.78 -17.93
C ALA A 113 -8.57 -13.71 -18.03
N LYS A 114 -7.95 -12.65 -17.48
CA LYS A 114 -6.49 -12.55 -17.31
C LYS A 114 -5.95 -13.45 -16.16
N GLY A 115 -6.78 -14.24 -15.49
CA GLY A 115 -6.37 -15.13 -14.40
C GLY A 115 -6.12 -14.41 -13.06
N LEU A 116 -6.59 -13.17 -12.89
CA LEU A 116 -6.46 -12.47 -11.62
C LEU A 116 -7.45 -13.02 -10.59
N ASN A 117 -6.99 -13.19 -9.36
CA ASN A 117 -7.86 -13.61 -8.25
C ASN A 117 -8.74 -12.46 -7.77
N GLY A 118 -9.85 -12.80 -7.06
CA GLY A 118 -10.83 -11.84 -6.57
C GLY A 118 -10.25 -10.73 -5.70
N ALA A 119 -9.25 -11.01 -4.86
CA ALA A 119 -8.57 -10.00 -4.05
C ALA A 119 -7.78 -8.99 -4.91
N SER A 120 -7.15 -9.45 -6.00
CA SER A 120 -6.46 -8.58 -6.96
C SER A 120 -7.44 -7.72 -7.75
N VAL A 121 -8.55 -8.32 -8.21
CA VAL A 121 -9.65 -7.61 -8.86
C VAL A 121 -10.20 -6.51 -7.95
N ALA A 122 -10.49 -6.84 -6.67
CA ALA A 122 -10.96 -5.87 -5.69
C ALA A 122 -10.03 -4.67 -5.53
N ARG A 123 -8.72 -4.91 -5.47
CA ARG A 123 -7.71 -3.85 -5.34
C ARG A 123 -7.65 -2.97 -6.59
N ILE A 124 -7.72 -3.55 -7.78
CA ILE A 124 -7.71 -2.81 -9.05
C ILE A 124 -8.97 -1.94 -9.16
N PHE A 125 -10.16 -2.52 -8.90
CA PHE A 125 -11.42 -1.77 -8.84
C PHE A 125 -11.38 -0.65 -7.81
N GLY A 126 -10.82 -0.92 -6.62
CA GLY A 126 -10.64 0.08 -5.57
C GLY A 126 -9.83 1.29 -6.06
N THR A 127 -8.73 1.04 -6.79
CA THR A 127 -7.89 2.10 -7.37
C THR A 127 -8.64 2.88 -8.45
N VAL A 128 -9.27 2.20 -9.42
CA VAL A 128 -10.03 2.83 -10.50
C VAL A 128 -11.17 3.70 -9.95
N ARG A 129 -11.93 3.16 -8.98
CA ARG A 129 -13.00 3.93 -8.31
C ARG A 129 -12.48 5.17 -7.60
N ALA A 130 -11.34 5.05 -6.91
CA ALA A 130 -10.74 6.18 -6.21
C ALA A 130 -10.28 7.28 -7.16
N VAL A 131 -9.70 6.90 -8.31
CA VAL A 131 -9.29 7.84 -9.37
C VAL A 131 -10.50 8.55 -9.93
N ILE A 132 -11.55 7.82 -10.33
CA ILE A 132 -12.76 8.40 -10.94
C ILE A 132 -13.48 9.29 -9.91
N ASN A 133 -13.72 8.81 -8.68
CA ASN A 133 -14.42 9.60 -7.67
C ASN A 133 -13.72 10.92 -7.35
N LEU A 134 -12.39 10.90 -7.23
CA LEU A 134 -11.63 12.13 -7.01
C LEU A 134 -11.78 13.08 -8.22
N ALA A 135 -11.61 12.55 -9.42
CA ALA A 135 -11.70 13.37 -10.63
C ALA A 135 -13.11 13.95 -10.84
N LEU A 136 -14.18 13.19 -10.58
CA LEU A 136 -15.54 13.69 -10.62
C LEU A 136 -15.75 14.88 -9.66
N SER A 137 -15.18 14.79 -8.46
CA SER A 137 -15.21 15.88 -7.47
C SER A 137 -14.42 17.10 -7.94
N GLU A 138 -13.17 16.89 -8.43
CA GLU A 138 -12.29 17.97 -8.85
C GLU A 138 -12.77 18.69 -10.13
N PHE A 139 -13.40 17.94 -11.06
CA PHE A 139 -13.96 18.50 -12.29
C PHE A 139 -15.39 19.01 -12.12
N GLY A 140 -15.99 18.90 -10.94
CA GLY A 140 -17.37 19.33 -10.69
C GLY A 140 -18.42 18.53 -11.47
N LEU A 141 -18.13 17.28 -11.87
CA LEU A 141 -19.03 16.46 -12.65
C LEU A 141 -20.05 15.74 -11.76
N ALA A 142 -21.34 16.06 -11.94
CA ALA A 142 -22.45 15.50 -11.18
C ALA A 142 -22.94 14.15 -11.78
N ILE A 143 -22.01 13.22 -12.02
CA ILE A 143 -22.32 11.88 -12.55
C ILE A 143 -21.96 10.79 -11.53
N VAL A 144 -22.70 9.68 -11.58
CA VAL A 144 -22.44 8.52 -10.72
C VAL A 144 -21.31 7.70 -11.35
N ASN A 145 -20.32 7.34 -10.52
CA ASN A 145 -19.22 6.48 -10.95
C ASN A 145 -19.75 5.07 -11.33
N PRO A 146 -19.69 4.66 -12.61
CA PRO A 146 -20.24 3.39 -13.06
C PRO A 146 -19.50 2.15 -12.51
N PHE A 147 -18.28 2.34 -12.02
CA PHE A 147 -17.47 1.28 -11.41
C PHE A 147 -17.78 1.06 -9.92
N SER A 148 -18.68 1.87 -9.33
CA SER A 148 -19.16 1.67 -7.97
C SER A 148 -20.10 0.47 -7.88
N ASN A 149 -20.03 -0.26 -6.76
CA ASN A 149 -20.94 -1.37 -6.45
C ASN A 149 -21.02 -2.46 -7.54
N VAL A 150 -19.90 -2.71 -8.26
CA VAL A 150 -19.80 -3.87 -9.15
C VAL A 150 -19.59 -5.11 -8.31
N TYR A 151 -20.48 -6.08 -8.44
CA TYR A 151 -20.36 -7.36 -7.73
C TYR A 151 -19.28 -8.25 -8.36
N PHE A 152 -18.45 -8.83 -7.54
CA PHE A 152 -17.56 -9.94 -7.86
C PHE A 152 -17.19 -10.70 -6.58
N ASP A 153 -16.91 -11.99 -6.71
CA ASP A 153 -16.50 -12.81 -5.59
C ASP A 153 -15.03 -12.55 -5.25
N HIS A 154 -14.78 -12.04 -4.05
CA HIS A 154 -13.45 -11.76 -3.54
C HIS A 154 -12.62 -13.02 -3.25
N SER A 155 -13.23 -14.19 -3.11
CA SER A 155 -12.57 -15.45 -2.76
C SER A 155 -12.05 -16.22 -3.97
N VAL A 156 -12.53 -15.91 -5.18
CA VAL A 156 -12.13 -16.61 -6.40
C VAL A 156 -10.63 -16.58 -6.60
N GLY A 157 -10.02 -17.77 -6.72
CA GLY A 157 -8.59 -17.94 -6.96
C GLY A 157 -7.66 -17.49 -5.82
N VAL A 158 -8.22 -17.17 -4.65
CA VAL A 158 -7.43 -16.78 -3.47
C VAL A 158 -6.95 -18.05 -2.75
N LYS A 159 -5.64 -18.30 -2.82
CA LYS A 159 -5.01 -19.36 -2.02
C LYS A 159 -4.68 -18.81 -0.64
N LYS A 160 -5.18 -19.46 0.42
CA LYS A 160 -4.74 -19.17 1.80
C LYS A 160 -3.29 -19.58 1.96
N ARG A 161 -2.47 -18.69 2.51
CA ARG A 161 -1.11 -19.06 2.90
C ARG A 161 -1.19 -19.93 4.14
N LEU A 162 -0.59 -21.10 4.06
CA LEU A 162 -0.51 -22.02 5.18
C LEU A 162 0.66 -21.64 6.09
N PRO A 163 0.54 -21.82 7.42
CA PRO A 163 1.67 -21.80 8.32
C PRO A 163 2.63 -22.95 7.94
N ILE A 164 3.92 -22.73 8.12
CA ILE A 164 4.93 -23.78 7.91
C ILE A 164 4.84 -24.78 9.05
N LYS A 165 4.91 -26.06 8.74
CA LYS A 165 4.92 -27.12 9.76
C LYS A 165 6.18 -27.06 10.60
N HIS A 166 6.09 -27.50 11.83
CA HIS A 166 7.20 -27.43 12.78
C HIS A 166 8.43 -28.22 12.31
N GLU A 167 8.21 -29.39 11.70
CA GLU A 167 9.26 -30.22 11.10
C GLU A 167 10.00 -29.49 9.97
N ASP A 168 9.23 -28.81 9.09
CA ASP A 168 9.78 -28.03 7.99
C ASP A 168 10.59 -26.82 8.51
N ILE A 169 10.14 -26.18 9.61
CA ILE A 169 10.90 -25.10 10.25
C ILE A 169 12.25 -25.63 10.75
N LYS A 170 12.27 -26.75 11.47
CA LYS A 170 13.50 -27.40 11.95
C LYS A 170 14.44 -27.76 10.81
N GLN A 171 13.89 -28.30 9.72
CA GLN A 171 14.66 -28.62 8.51
C GLN A 171 15.31 -27.37 7.91
N VAL A 172 14.55 -26.27 7.75
CA VAL A 172 15.06 -25.00 7.24
C VAL A 172 16.16 -24.45 8.15
N GLN A 173 15.97 -24.47 9.47
CA GLN A 173 16.95 -24.02 10.44
C GLN A 173 18.26 -24.85 10.36
N ALA A 174 18.15 -26.16 10.27
CA ALA A 174 19.31 -27.04 10.12
C ALA A 174 20.08 -26.75 8.81
N GLU A 175 19.38 -26.49 7.73
CA GLU A 175 20.00 -26.12 6.46
C GLU A 175 20.61 -24.69 6.50
N CYS A 176 20.06 -23.78 7.32
CA CYS A 176 20.67 -22.48 7.56
C CYS A 176 21.99 -22.60 8.31
N TYR A 177 22.05 -23.40 9.34
CA TYR A 177 23.31 -23.69 10.08
C TYR A 177 24.40 -24.29 9.19
N LYS A 178 24.05 -25.21 8.28
CA LYS A 178 25.01 -25.83 7.36
C LYS A 178 25.59 -24.85 6.34
N ALA A 179 24.76 -23.98 5.80
CA ALA A 179 25.18 -23.07 4.72
C ALA A 179 25.91 -21.83 5.27
N ASP A 180 25.58 -21.38 6.47
CA ASP A 180 26.22 -20.31 7.26
C ASP A 180 26.61 -19.07 6.45
N ASP A 181 25.65 -18.52 5.72
CA ASP A 181 25.81 -17.33 4.90
C ASP A 181 24.75 -16.25 5.20
N GLU A 182 24.97 -15.03 4.72
CA GLU A 182 24.10 -13.86 4.92
C GLU A 182 22.61 -14.15 4.63
N LYS A 183 22.33 -14.90 3.57
CA LYS A 183 20.95 -15.23 3.18
C LYS A 183 20.29 -16.14 4.22
N ARG A 184 21.04 -17.11 4.76
CA ARG A 184 20.55 -18.06 5.75
C ARG A 184 20.41 -17.43 7.12
N TRP A 185 21.29 -16.49 7.45
CA TRP A 185 21.13 -15.69 8.69
C TRP A 185 19.82 -14.87 8.63
N LEU A 186 19.50 -14.27 7.47
CA LEU A 186 18.22 -13.55 7.32
C LEU A 186 17.00 -14.47 7.45
N ILE A 187 17.06 -15.68 6.88
CA ILE A 187 16.00 -16.69 7.03
C ILE A 187 15.84 -17.10 8.48
N ALA A 188 16.94 -17.49 9.14
CA ALA A 188 16.96 -17.93 10.53
C ALA A 188 16.42 -16.84 11.48
N LEU A 189 16.83 -15.59 11.26
CA LEU A 189 16.34 -14.45 12.02
C LEU A 189 14.82 -14.28 11.89
N ILE A 190 14.27 -14.41 10.66
CA ILE A 190 12.84 -14.27 10.40
C ILE A 190 12.06 -15.47 10.95
N ALA A 191 12.64 -16.68 10.90
CA ALA A 191 11.98 -17.91 11.33
C ALA A 191 11.58 -17.88 12.81
N ASP A 192 12.44 -17.33 13.67
CA ASP A 192 12.20 -17.29 15.14
C ASP A 192 11.68 -15.93 15.64
N THR A 193 11.59 -14.89 14.80
CA THR A 193 11.11 -13.58 15.22
C THR A 193 9.80 -13.16 14.58
N GLY A 194 9.39 -13.84 13.50
CA GLY A 194 8.22 -13.47 12.71
C GLY A 194 8.23 -12.05 12.15
N MET A 195 9.39 -11.38 12.11
CA MET A 195 9.50 -10.05 11.52
C MET A 195 9.19 -10.06 10.02
N ARG A 196 8.81 -8.92 9.48
CA ARG A 196 8.62 -8.82 8.02
C ARG A 196 9.98 -8.83 7.32
N LEU A 197 10.04 -9.42 6.11
CA LEU A 197 11.28 -9.51 5.36
C LEU A 197 11.98 -8.15 5.18
N ALA A 198 11.22 -7.10 4.85
CA ALA A 198 11.80 -5.77 4.72
C ALA A 198 12.30 -5.20 6.05
N GLU A 199 11.69 -5.58 7.18
CA GLU A 199 12.17 -5.22 8.51
C GLU A 199 13.55 -5.86 8.75
N GLY A 200 13.67 -7.17 8.51
CA GLY A 200 14.91 -7.90 8.68
C GLY A 200 16.01 -7.47 7.70
N ALA A 201 15.71 -7.43 6.41
CA ALA A 201 16.70 -7.09 5.39
C ALA A 201 17.29 -5.67 5.55
N GLY A 202 16.55 -4.74 6.15
CA GLY A 202 17.00 -3.36 6.36
C GLY A 202 17.59 -3.06 7.74
N LEU A 203 17.97 -4.06 8.52
CA LEU A 203 18.59 -3.87 9.83
C LEU A 203 20.00 -3.32 9.74
N LEU A 204 20.33 -2.49 10.72
CA LEU A 204 21.73 -2.17 11.06
C LEU A 204 22.29 -3.19 12.04
N ARG A 205 23.62 -3.33 12.08
CA ARG A 205 24.29 -4.08 13.13
C ARG A 205 24.03 -3.46 14.52
N SER A 206 23.89 -2.13 14.59
CA SER A 206 23.52 -1.40 15.82
C SER A 206 22.07 -1.53 16.25
N ASP A 207 21.21 -2.22 15.46
CA ASP A 207 19.86 -2.57 15.89
C ASP A 207 19.84 -3.83 16.78
N PHE A 208 20.95 -4.59 16.82
CA PHE A 208 21.15 -5.68 17.77
C PHE A 208 21.72 -5.11 19.05
N ILE A 209 21.01 -5.26 20.14
CA ILE A 209 21.35 -4.68 21.44
C ILE A 209 21.22 -5.74 22.54
N GLU A 210 21.96 -5.57 23.61
CA GLU A 210 21.79 -6.35 24.83
C GLU A 210 20.87 -5.60 25.80
N GLN A 211 19.80 -6.24 26.25
CA GLN A 211 18.89 -5.74 27.28
C GLN A 211 18.75 -6.78 28.38
N ASP A 212 19.12 -6.42 29.62
CA ASP A 212 19.06 -7.31 30.79
C ASP A 212 19.75 -8.66 30.56
N GLY A 213 20.91 -8.67 29.88
CA GLY A 213 21.67 -9.88 29.57
C GLY A 213 21.07 -10.73 28.42
N ILE A 214 20.04 -10.21 27.70
CA ILE A 214 19.40 -10.89 26.59
C ILE A 214 19.72 -10.12 25.31
N LEU A 215 20.23 -10.84 24.30
CA LEU A 215 20.40 -10.25 22.97
C LEU A 215 19.04 -10.02 22.30
N CYS A 216 18.77 -8.79 21.93
CA CYS A 216 17.52 -8.35 21.31
C CYS A 216 17.79 -7.68 19.96
N VAL A 217 16.76 -7.64 19.10
CA VAL A 217 16.77 -6.83 17.88
C VAL A 217 15.69 -5.75 17.93
N ASN A 218 16.09 -4.50 17.71
CA ASN A 218 15.21 -3.35 17.66
C ASN A 218 14.70 -3.11 16.25
N ILE A 219 13.41 -3.29 16.05
CA ILE A 219 12.72 -2.91 14.82
C ILE A 219 12.27 -1.46 14.94
N ARG A 220 12.91 -0.56 14.19
CA ARG A 220 12.63 0.88 14.19
C ARG A 220 12.71 1.44 12.75
N PRO A 221 12.08 2.57 12.43
CA PRO A 221 12.20 3.18 11.11
C PRO A 221 13.62 3.64 10.84
N HIS A 222 14.03 3.54 9.57
CA HIS A 222 15.30 4.07 9.06
C HIS A 222 15.05 4.83 7.76
N PRO A 223 15.90 5.76 7.33
CA PRO A 223 15.74 6.50 6.07
C PRO A 223 15.59 5.60 4.83
N TRP A 224 16.24 4.44 4.82
CA TRP A 224 16.18 3.44 3.74
C TRP A 224 15.07 2.39 3.91
N ARG A 225 14.38 2.37 5.06
CA ARG A 225 13.35 1.39 5.38
C ARG A 225 12.28 1.98 6.30
N SER A 226 11.11 2.27 5.76
CA SER A 226 9.93 2.62 6.53
C SER A 226 9.29 1.39 7.16
N LEU A 227 8.55 1.58 8.25
CA LEU A 227 7.69 0.55 8.84
C LEU A 227 6.26 0.70 8.32
N LYS A 228 5.53 -0.40 8.24
CA LYS A 228 4.15 -0.41 7.74
C LYS A 228 3.20 0.43 8.61
N THR A 229 3.41 0.40 9.93
CA THR A 229 2.63 1.15 10.93
C THR A 229 3.55 1.63 12.04
N ALA A 230 3.19 2.68 12.76
CA ALA A 230 3.93 3.16 13.93
C ALA A 230 4.09 2.06 15.00
N SER A 231 3.05 1.25 15.21
CA SER A 231 3.05 0.11 16.14
C SER A 231 3.98 -1.06 15.73
N SER A 232 4.62 -0.98 14.55
CA SER A 232 5.62 -1.98 14.15
C SER A 232 6.97 -1.77 14.84
N THR A 233 7.21 -0.63 15.47
CA THR A 233 8.41 -0.37 16.29
C THR A 233 8.33 -1.24 17.54
N ARG A 234 9.37 -2.07 17.74
CA ARG A 234 9.43 -3.03 18.86
C ARG A 234 10.82 -3.58 19.05
N SER A 235 11.13 -4.05 20.27
CA SER A 235 12.29 -4.89 20.57
C SER A 235 11.83 -6.36 20.61
N ILE A 236 12.64 -7.26 20.05
CA ILE A 236 12.36 -8.69 20.02
C ILE A 236 13.55 -9.42 20.63
N PRO A 237 13.37 -10.18 21.73
CA PRO A 237 14.43 -11.02 22.27
C PRO A 237 14.77 -12.14 21.28
N LEU A 238 16.05 -12.43 21.12
CA LEU A 238 16.55 -13.42 20.17
C LEU A 238 16.83 -14.74 20.86
N VAL A 239 16.23 -15.79 20.33
CA VAL A 239 16.40 -17.17 20.79
C VAL A 239 16.71 -18.09 19.61
N GLY A 240 17.12 -19.30 19.86
CA GLY A 240 17.30 -20.34 18.85
C GLY A 240 18.15 -19.92 17.66
N SER A 241 17.64 -20.15 16.46
CA SER A 241 18.34 -19.84 15.20
C SER A 241 18.47 -18.33 14.96
N ALA A 242 17.56 -17.51 15.50
CA ALA A 242 17.67 -16.06 15.40
C ALA A 242 18.84 -15.51 16.23
N LYS A 243 19.09 -16.05 17.43
CA LYS A 243 20.24 -15.69 18.25
C LYS A 243 21.53 -16.05 17.54
N TRP A 244 21.63 -17.29 17.05
CA TRP A 244 22.79 -17.73 16.27
C TRP A 244 23.03 -16.82 15.05
N ALA A 245 22.01 -16.47 14.28
CA ALA A 245 22.16 -15.60 13.14
C ALA A 245 22.66 -14.19 13.54
N ALA A 246 22.16 -13.64 14.64
CA ALA A 246 22.61 -12.36 15.17
C ALA A 246 24.10 -12.40 15.60
N GLU A 247 24.52 -13.46 16.28
CA GLU A 247 25.92 -13.69 16.65
C GLU A 247 26.84 -13.74 15.42
N ARG A 248 26.41 -14.44 14.34
CA ARG A 248 27.13 -14.47 13.05
C ARG A 248 27.22 -13.10 12.39
N ILE A 249 26.12 -12.33 12.38
CA ILE A 249 26.09 -10.97 11.83
C ILE A 249 27.04 -10.06 12.61
N LEU A 250 27.04 -10.13 13.93
CA LEU A 250 27.88 -9.28 14.78
C LEU A 250 29.36 -9.66 14.70
N ALA A 251 29.66 -10.94 14.48
CA ALA A 251 31.03 -11.45 14.32
C ALA A 251 31.67 -11.12 12.96
N GLN A 252 30.89 -10.61 11.98
CA GLN A 252 31.48 -10.21 10.71
C GLN A 252 32.45 -9.04 10.88
N PRO A 253 33.57 -8.99 10.11
CA PRO A 253 34.51 -7.89 10.20
C PRO A 253 33.85 -6.54 9.90
N ASP A 254 34.42 -5.47 10.47
CA ASP A 254 33.92 -4.11 10.28
C ASP A 254 34.10 -3.64 8.83
N GLY A 255 33.03 -3.68 8.05
CA GLY A 255 33.02 -3.23 6.67
C GLY A 255 31.71 -2.60 6.25
N SER A 256 30.64 -2.95 6.94
CA SER A 256 29.30 -2.40 6.68
C SER A 256 28.52 -2.18 7.98
N LYS A 257 27.86 -1.02 8.06
CA LYS A 257 26.92 -0.75 9.14
C LYS A 257 25.65 -1.61 9.05
N PHE A 258 25.33 -2.15 7.87
CA PHE A 258 24.17 -2.98 7.63
C PHE A 258 24.41 -4.43 8.07
N ALA A 259 23.39 -5.04 8.65
CA ALA A 259 23.37 -6.47 8.95
C ALA A 259 23.36 -7.33 7.68
N PHE A 260 22.76 -6.81 6.61
CA PHE A 260 22.59 -7.47 5.32
C PHE A 260 23.03 -6.54 4.19
N PRO A 261 24.34 -6.35 3.96
CA PRO A 261 24.87 -5.40 2.99
C PRO A 261 24.45 -5.71 1.55
N ASN A 262 24.25 -6.98 1.16
CA ASN A 262 23.82 -7.35 -0.17
C ASN A 262 22.45 -6.77 -0.59
N TYR A 263 21.65 -6.32 0.37
CA TYR A 263 20.34 -5.73 0.12
C TYR A 263 20.28 -4.21 0.41
N ASN A 264 21.41 -3.62 0.81
CA ASN A 264 21.47 -2.23 1.26
C ASN A 264 22.72 -1.52 0.72
N HIS A 265 22.56 -0.67 -0.27
CA HIS A 265 23.64 0.06 -0.92
C HIS A 265 23.45 1.58 -0.83
N GLY A 266 23.00 2.10 0.32
CA GLY A 266 22.74 3.53 0.53
C GLY A 266 21.46 4.06 -0.15
N GLN A 267 20.67 3.20 -0.76
CA GLN A 267 19.35 3.42 -1.36
C GLN A 267 18.28 2.72 -0.49
N PRO A 268 16.98 2.85 -0.80
CA PRO A 268 15.99 2.04 -0.11
C PRO A 268 16.33 0.54 -0.13
N THR A 269 16.14 -0.13 1.00
CA THR A 269 16.39 -1.57 1.13
C THR A 269 15.74 -2.37 -0.01
N ASN A 270 16.53 -3.18 -0.72
CA ASN A 270 16.04 -4.00 -1.82
C ASN A 270 15.37 -5.29 -1.33
N ALA A 271 14.25 -5.14 -0.63
CA ALA A 271 13.48 -6.26 -0.10
C ALA A 271 12.91 -7.18 -1.19
N ASN A 272 12.72 -6.68 -2.43
CA ASN A 272 12.24 -7.51 -3.54
C ASN A 272 13.31 -8.50 -4.00
N SER A 273 14.57 -8.08 -4.09
CA SER A 273 15.69 -8.98 -4.38
C SER A 273 15.86 -10.03 -3.30
N ALA A 274 15.81 -9.61 -2.02
CA ALA A 274 15.83 -10.55 -0.89
C ALA A 274 14.67 -11.56 -1.00
N SER A 275 13.44 -11.10 -1.24
CA SER A 275 12.27 -11.95 -1.38
C SER A 275 12.44 -12.98 -2.50
N ALA A 276 12.92 -12.57 -3.66
CA ALA A 276 13.13 -13.46 -4.79
C ALA A 276 14.15 -14.56 -4.47
N ALA A 277 15.31 -14.17 -3.91
CA ALA A 277 16.40 -15.10 -3.59
C ALA A 277 16.00 -16.10 -2.50
N LEU A 278 15.42 -15.59 -1.40
CA LEU A 278 15.07 -16.44 -0.25
C LEU A 278 13.89 -17.36 -0.54
N ASN A 279 12.85 -16.88 -1.24
CA ASN A 279 11.72 -17.73 -1.64
C ASN A 279 12.12 -18.80 -2.66
N LYS A 280 13.06 -18.49 -3.59
CA LYS A 280 13.58 -19.50 -4.53
C LYS A 280 14.23 -20.65 -3.76
N TRP A 281 15.07 -20.33 -2.78
CA TRP A 281 15.73 -21.34 -1.96
C TRP A 281 14.74 -22.12 -1.08
N LEU A 282 13.81 -21.42 -0.41
CA LEU A 282 12.81 -22.02 0.48
C LEU A 282 11.96 -23.06 -0.26
N LYS A 283 11.50 -22.73 -1.47
CA LYS A 283 10.72 -23.63 -2.32
C LYS A 283 11.43 -24.94 -2.65
N VAL A 284 12.75 -24.89 -2.82
CA VAL A 284 13.55 -26.10 -3.07
C VAL A 284 13.64 -26.98 -1.81
N LYS A 285 13.62 -26.36 -0.60
CA LYS A 285 13.82 -27.07 0.67
C LYS A 285 12.54 -27.68 1.24
N ILE A 286 11.43 -26.93 1.19
CA ILE A 286 10.16 -27.30 1.85
C ILE A 286 8.93 -27.21 0.92
N GLY A 287 9.14 -26.99 -0.37
CA GLY A 287 8.07 -26.99 -1.36
C GLY A 287 7.52 -25.62 -1.76
N PRO A 288 6.68 -25.59 -2.82
CA PRO A 288 6.26 -24.34 -3.47
C PRO A 288 5.17 -23.56 -2.71
N ASP A 289 4.50 -24.19 -1.75
CA ASP A 289 3.34 -23.60 -1.06
C ASP A 289 3.73 -22.57 0.01
N TYR A 290 5.00 -22.58 0.41
CA TYR A 290 5.52 -21.71 1.45
C TYR A 290 6.34 -20.53 0.90
N THR A 291 6.32 -19.45 1.66
CA THR A 291 7.14 -18.26 1.42
C THR A 291 7.80 -17.81 2.73
N ILE A 292 8.79 -16.93 2.65
CA ILE A 292 9.39 -16.32 3.85
C ILE A 292 8.32 -15.68 4.76
N HIS A 293 7.26 -15.13 4.18
CA HIS A 293 6.17 -14.57 4.98
C HIS A 293 5.36 -15.63 5.75
N SER A 294 5.40 -16.90 5.33
CA SER A 294 4.70 -18.00 6.00
C SER A 294 5.23 -18.26 7.40
N PHE A 295 6.51 -17.98 7.68
CA PHE A 295 7.07 -18.08 9.05
C PHE A 295 6.28 -17.21 10.05
N ARG A 296 5.85 -16.02 9.62
CA ARG A 296 5.04 -15.13 10.47
C ARG A 296 3.65 -15.68 10.81
N HIS A 297 3.13 -16.61 10.01
CA HIS A 297 1.85 -17.28 10.29
C HIS A 297 2.01 -18.53 11.17
N SER A 298 3.26 -18.97 11.41
CA SER A 298 3.57 -20.13 12.23
C SER A 298 3.88 -19.78 13.69
N MET A 299 3.93 -18.47 14.02
CA MET A 299 4.22 -17.93 15.35
C MET A 299 2.96 -17.62 16.13
#